data_7868b234e7d8bd6331679bd8f8332d77
#
_entry.id   7868b234e7d8bd6331679bd8f8332d77
#
_cell.length_a   1.000
_cell.length_b   1.000
_cell.length_c   1.000
_cell.angle_alpha   90.00
_cell.angle_beta   90.00
_cell.angle_gamma   90.00
#
_symmetry.space_group_name_H-M   'P 1'
#
loop_
_entity.id
_entity.type
_entity.pdbx_description
1 polymer ?
#
loop_
_entity_poly.entity_id
_entity_poly.type
_entity_poly.pdbx_seq_one_letter_code
_entity_poly.pdbx_strand_id
1 'polypeptide(L)'
;MLLCPACDKVCDTDNLPQYPLTPGLRAWVDPYAKGMVLRFRNAGTGYVRSYRVTEAEGKMDGSGSGVDPCPVYYREYATRTLERTDSTGKGVEHVIRFYLAAQNSSRTEAQLSVGFSSVEPPLQQIENGTQALAPATFAGRTYPAVWSDSPSFPGSGSRVIVRLYLTKADGLIRFEERNGTAWDRL
;
A
#
# COMPACT_ATOMS: atom_id res chain seq x y z
N MET A 1 -48.29 -13.11 -8.92
CA MET A 1 -46.86 -13.10 -9.22
C MET A 1 -46.55 -11.73 -9.80
N LEU A 2 -46.13 -10.78 -8.94
CA LEU A 2 -45.78 -9.41 -9.36
C LEU A 2 -44.34 -9.43 -9.84
N LEU A 3 -44.15 -9.34 -11.16
CA LEU A 3 -42.87 -9.04 -11.76
C LEU A 3 -42.53 -7.59 -11.42
N CYS A 4 -41.62 -7.40 -10.50
CA CYS A 4 -40.96 -6.12 -10.30
C CYS A 4 -40.12 -5.85 -11.55
N PRO A 5 -40.39 -4.84 -12.38
CA PRO A 5 -39.45 -4.45 -13.40
C PRO A 5 -38.21 -3.93 -12.67
N ALA A 6 -37.13 -4.69 -12.70
CA ALA A 6 -35.83 -4.16 -12.33
C ALA A 6 -35.62 -2.96 -13.26
N CYS A 7 -35.69 -1.76 -12.71
CA CYS A 7 -35.30 -0.55 -13.41
C CYS A 7 -33.80 -0.73 -13.70
N ASP A 8 -33.48 -1.13 -14.92
CA ASP A 8 -32.14 -0.94 -15.49
C ASP A 8 -31.92 0.58 -15.58
N LYS A 9 -31.49 1.15 -14.47
CA LYS A 9 -31.13 2.56 -14.44
C LYS A 9 -29.89 2.73 -15.30
N VAL A 10 -30.07 3.26 -16.50
CA VAL A 10 -28.95 3.65 -17.36
C VAL A 10 -28.27 4.83 -16.70
N CYS A 11 -27.03 4.63 -16.23
CA CYS A 11 -26.25 5.69 -15.63
C CYS A 11 -25.72 6.63 -16.71
N ASP A 12 -25.99 7.92 -16.61
CA ASP A 12 -25.29 8.93 -17.41
C ASP A 12 -23.87 9.08 -16.84
N THR A 13 -22.89 8.57 -17.58
CA THR A 13 -21.47 8.57 -17.19
C THR A 13 -20.61 9.51 -18.04
N ASP A 14 -21.21 10.23 -19.01
CA ASP A 14 -20.46 10.89 -20.08
C ASP A 14 -19.63 12.11 -19.62
N ASN A 15 -19.90 12.69 -18.48
CA ASN A 15 -19.18 13.89 -18.02
C ASN A 15 -18.78 13.82 -16.53
N LEU A 16 -18.62 12.62 -16.00
CA LEU A 16 -18.24 12.46 -14.59
C LEU A 16 -16.80 12.91 -14.32
N PRO A 17 -16.56 13.57 -13.19
CA PRO A 17 -15.21 13.92 -12.78
C PRO A 17 -14.29 12.70 -12.73
N GLN A 18 -13.06 12.86 -13.22
CA GLN A 18 -12.04 11.82 -13.19
C GLN A 18 -10.86 12.29 -12.34
N TYR A 19 -10.44 11.47 -11.40
CA TYR A 19 -9.33 11.75 -10.49
C TYR A 19 -8.21 10.74 -10.72
N PRO A 20 -7.28 11.00 -11.66
CA PRO A 20 -6.10 10.15 -11.87
C PRO A 20 -5.07 10.37 -10.76
N LEU A 21 -4.28 9.35 -10.48
CA LEU A 21 -3.05 9.48 -9.70
C LEU A 21 -2.03 10.28 -10.50
N THR A 22 -1.36 11.23 -9.86
CA THR A 22 -0.24 11.94 -10.49
C THR A 22 0.93 10.98 -10.76
N PRO A 23 1.82 11.29 -11.73
CA PRO A 23 3.04 10.49 -11.95
C PRO A 23 3.90 10.35 -10.68
N GLY A 24 3.99 11.40 -9.87
CA GLY A 24 4.68 11.39 -8.59
C GLY A 24 4.12 10.35 -7.62
N LEU A 25 2.79 10.28 -7.50
CA LEU A 25 2.10 9.31 -6.65
C LEU A 25 2.22 7.88 -7.19
N ARG A 26 2.07 7.68 -8.51
CA ARG A 26 2.24 6.35 -9.12
C ARG A 26 3.63 5.76 -8.86
N ALA A 27 4.67 6.59 -8.86
CA ALA A 27 6.04 6.16 -8.61
C ALA A 27 6.25 5.47 -7.25
N TRP A 28 5.37 5.65 -6.26
CA TRP A 28 5.43 4.95 -4.97
C TRP A 28 5.04 3.46 -5.06
N VAL A 29 4.35 3.06 -6.12
CA VAL A 29 3.95 1.66 -6.36
C VAL A 29 4.78 0.97 -7.45
N ASP A 30 5.62 1.71 -8.19
CA ASP A 30 6.49 1.17 -9.23
C ASP A 30 7.50 0.11 -8.74
N PRO A 31 8.05 0.22 -7.48
CA PRO A 31 8.94 -0.80 -6.94
C PRO A 31 8.31 -2.18 -6.75
N TYR A 32 7.03 -2.36 -7.10
CA TYR A 32 6.29 -3.61 -6.88
C TYR A 32 5.71 -4.15 -8.18
N ALA A 33 6.57 -4.46 -9.16
CA ALA A 33 6.12 -5.09 -10.41
C ALA A 33 5.68 -6.54 -10.17
N LYS A 34 4.61 -6.99 -10.84
CA LYS A 34 4.08 -8.36 -10.72
C LYS A 34 5.18 -9.40 -11.00
N GLY A 35 5.28 -10.39 -10.12
CA GLY A 35 6.29 -11.44 -10.16
C GLY A 35 7.62 -11.08 -9.49
N MET A 36 7.89 -9.80 -9.20
CA MET A 36 9.08 -9.40 -8.46
C MET A 36 9.13 -10.06 -7.08
N VAL A 37 10.32 -10.35 -6.60
CA VAL A 37 10.56 -10.91 -5.26
C VAL A 37 11.33 -9.90 -4.42
N LEU A 38 10.73 -9.47 -3.33
CA LEU A 38 11.37 -8.67 -2.30
C LEU A 38 11.91 -9.59 -1.21
N ARG A 39 13.15 -9.36 -0.78
CA ARG A 39 13.79 -10.12 0.28
C ARG A 39 14.10 -9.23 1.45
N PHE A 40 13.79 -9.72 2.66
CA PHE A 40 14.08 -9.02 3.90
C PHE A 40 14.91 -9.92 4.80
N ARG A 41 16.07 -9.44 5.24
CA ARG A 41 16.96 -10.13 6.16
C ARG A 41 16.69 -9.69 7.58
N ASN A 42 16.54 -10.65 8.47
CA ASN A 42 16.55 -10.41 9.92
C ASN A 42 17.93 -9.91 10.33
N ALA A 43 17.99 -8.73 10.91
CA ALA A 43 19.25 -8.09 11.30
C ALA A 43 20.02 -8.87 12.39
N GLY A 44 19.31 -9.61 13.27
CA GLY A 44 19.91 -10.37 14.36
C GLY A 44 20.35 -11.79 13.97
N THR A 45 19.51 -12.51 13.18
CA THR A 45 19.73 -13.94 12.88
C THR A 45 20.25 -14.21 11.49
N GLY A 46 20.17 -13.22 10.57
CA GLY A 46 20.49 -13.38 9.17
C GLY A 46 19.45 -14.15 8.34
N TYR A 47 18.38 -14.66 8.97
CA TYR A 47 17.30 -15.35 8.25
C TYR A 47 16.64 -14.43 7.22
N VAL A 48 16.26 -14.97 6.06
CA VAL A 48 15.68 -14.19 4.96
C VAL A 48 14.22 -14.60 4.74
N ARG A 49 13.33 -13.61 4.78
CA ARG A 49 11.95 -13.74 4.29
C ARG A 49 11.87 -13.26 2.85
N SER A 50 11.16 -13.99 2.03
CA SER A 50 10.93 -13.64 0.62
C SER A 50 9.45 -13.44 0.36
N TYR A 51 9.11 -12.32 -0.31
CA TYR A 51 7.74 -11.98 -0.68
C TYR A 51 7.68 -11.77 -2.19
N ARG A 52 6.76 -12.47 -2.86
CA ARG A 52 6.51 -12.29 -4.30
C ARG A 52 5.32 -11.38 -4.51
N VAL A 53 5.43 -10.42 -5.42
CA VAL A 53 4.31 -9.62 -5.89
C VAL A 53 3.37 -10.51 -6.70
N THR A 54 2.23 -10.87 -6.12
CA THR A 54 1.21 -11.72 -6.75
C THR A 54 0.18 -10.90 -7.50
N GLU A 55 -0.08 -9.68 -7.04
CA GLU A 55 -1.02 -8.75 -7.64
C GLU A 55 -0.37 -7.38 -7.81
N ALA A 56 -0.55 -6.80 -8.99
CA ALA A 56 -0.11 -5.44 -9.33
C ALA A 56 -1.17 -4.82 -10.24
N GLU A 57 -2.25 -4.37 -9.65
CA GLU A 57 -3.35 -3.74 -10.35
C GLU A 57 -3.28 -2.23 -10.28
N GLY A 58 -3.82 -1.57 -11.32
CA GLY A 58 -4.07 -0.15 -11.37
C GLY A 58 -5.14 0.12 -12.40
N LYS A 59 -6.23 0.75 -12.00
CA LYS A 59 -7.35 1.08 -12.91
C LYS A 59 -8.15 2.29 -12.42
N MET A 60 -8.91 2.86 -13.33
CA MET A 60 -9.99 3.78 -13.00
C MET A 60 -11.19 2.98 -12.53
N ASP A 61 -11.81 3.40 -11.43
CA ASP A 61 -13.01 2.77 -10.88
C ASP A 61 -14.06 3.81 -10.54
N GLY A 62 -15.32 3.47 -10.83
CA GLY A 62 -16.45 4.34 -10.53
C GLY A 62 -16.77 4.32 -9.03
N SER A 63 -16.91 5.49 -8.45
CA SER A 63 -17.30 5.65 -7.04
C SER A 63 -18.69 6.31 -6.96
N GLY A 64 -19.59 5.69 -6.20
CA GLY A 64 -20.96 6.14 -6.00
C GLY A 64 -21.26 6.49 -4.55
N SER A 65 -22.47 6.98 -4.31
CA SER A 65 -22.94 7.37 -2.97
C SER A 65 -23.46 6.22 -2.09
N GLY A 66 -23.18 4.96 -2.47
CA GLY A 66 -23.55 3.77 -1.69
C GLY A 66 -25.00 3.31 -1.80
N VAL A 67 -25.96 4.18 -2.10
CA VAL A 67 -27.39 3.86 -2.29
C VAL A 67 -27.76 3.83 -3.78
N ASP A 68 -27.10 4.65 -4.58
CA ASP A 68 -27.27 4.72 -6.02
C ASP A 68 -26.21 3.81 -6.71
N PRO A 69 -26.61 2.86 -7.58
CA PRO A 69 -25.68 2.04 -8.31
C PRO A 69 -24.83 2.82 -9.33
N CYS A 70 -25.20 4.06 -9.64
CA CYS A 70 -24.48 4.89 -10.60
C CYS A 70 -23.27 5.56 -9.97
N PRO A 71 -22.10 5.55 -10.65
CA PRO A 71 -20.96 6.31 -10.21
C PRO A 71 -21.26 7.82 -10.27
N VAL A 72 -20.70 8.58 -9.35
CA VAL A 72 -20.74 10.05 -9.35
C VAL A 72 -19.39 10.66 -9.74
N TYR A 73 -18.33 9.87 -9.75
CA TYR A 73 -17.00 10.19 -10.27
C TYR A 73 -16.21 8.91 -10.54
N TYR A 74 -15.11 9.03 -11.26
CA TYR A 74 -14.11 7.97 -11.41
C TYR A 74 -12.83 8.35 -10.67
N ARG A 75 -12.21 7.38 -10.02
CA ARG A 75 -10.91 7.54 -9.36
C ARG A 75 -9.94 6.46 -9.79
N GLU A 76 -8.67 6.82 -9.93
CA GLU A 76 -7.63 5.84 -10.13
C GLU A 76 -7.19 5.26 -8.80
N TYR A 77 -7.03 3.95 -8.76
CA TYR A 77 -6.37 3.28 -7.66
C TYR A 77 -5.28 2.32 -8.17
N ALA A 78 -4.35 2.02 -7.29
CA ALA A 78 -3.31 1.03 -7.51
C ALA A 78 -3.20 0.14 -6.27
N THR A 79 -3.20 -1.18 -6.48
CA THR A 79 -3.03 -2.18 -5.43
C THR A 79 -1.82 -3.04 -5.75
N ARG A 80 -1.01 -3.32 -4.73
CA ARG A 80 0.12 -4.26 -4.77
C ARG A 80 -0.03 -5.22 -3.63
N THR A 81 -0.12 -6.51 -3.95
CA THR A 81 -0.18 -7.59 -2.96
C THR A 81 1.04 -8.46 -3.12
N LEU A 82 1.75 -8.68 -2.02
CA LEU A 82 2.93 -9.52 -1.95
C LEU A 82 2.67 -10.65 -0.96
N GLU A 83 2.89 -11.87 -1.39
CA GLU A 83 2.74 -13.06 -0.56
C GLU A 83 4.09 -13.67 -0.22
N ARG A 84 4.21 -14.14 1.01
CA ARG A 84 5.43 -14.77 1.49
C ARG A 84 5.65 -16.12 0.81
N THR A 85 6.86 -16.38 0.33
CA THR A 85 7.20 -17.60 -0.44
C THR A 85 8.15 -18.56 0.29
N ASP A 86 8.78 -18.12 1.38
CA ASP A 86 9.68 -18.95 2.20
C ASP A 86 8.94 -19.70 3.34
N SER A 87 7.62 -19.64 3.38
CA SER A 87 6.77 -20.30 4.38
C SER A 87 5.55 -20.93 3.71
N THR A 88 5.12 -22.07 4.21
CA THR A 88 3.88 -22.74 3.80
C THR A 88 2.63 -22.17 4.49
N GLY A 89 2.81 -21.28 5.46
CA GLY A 89 1.72 -20.60 6.15
C GLY A 89 0.89 -19.78 5.18
N LYS A 90 -0.42 -19.83 5.34
CA LYS A 90 -1.39 -19.00 4.61
C LYS A 90 -2.15 -18.17 5.62
N GLY A 91 -2.14 -16.88 5.45
CA GLY A 91 -2.84 -15.96 6.35
C GLY A 91 -2.37 -14.53 6.14
N VAL A 92 -3.09 -13.60 6.74
CA VAL A 92 -2.78 -12.18 6.63
C VAL A 92 -1.35 -11.86 7.09
N GLU A 93 -0.82 -12.57 8.08
CA GLU A 93 0.53 -12.42 8.62
C GLU A 93 1.65 -12.68 7.60
N HIS A 94 1.32 -13.31 6.46
CA HIS A 94 2.25 -13.60 5.36
C HIS A 94 2.09 -12.63 4.18
N VAL A 95 1.28 -11.59 4.31
CA VAL A 95 0.95 -10.67 3.23
C VAL A 95 1.49 -9.28 3.53
N ILE A 96 2.08 -8.64 2.50
CA ILE A 96 2.32 -7.20 2.44
C ILE A 96 1.35 -6.65 1.40
N ARG A 97 0.64 -5.58 1.75
CA ARG A 97 -0.26 -4.91 0.80
C ARG A 97 0.01 -3.42 0.78
N PHE A 98 0.10 -2.85 -0.41
CA PHE A 98 0.13 -1.42 -0.63
C PHE A 98 -1.07 -1.02 -1.49
N TYR A 99 -1.90 -0.15 -0.95
CA TYR A 99 -3.04 0.45 -1.63
C TYR A 99 -2.81 1.94 -1.76
N LEU A 100 -3.18 2.50 -2.92
CA LEU A 100 -3.09 3.92 -3.23
C LEU A 100 -4.28 4.30 -4.10
N ALA A 101 -5.02 5.36 -3.75
CA ALA A 101 -6.15 5.84 -4.53
C ALA A 101 -6.25 7.36 -4.52
N ALA A 102 -6.59 7.95 -5.66
CA ALA A 102 -7.00 9.34 -5.72
C ALA A 102 -8.44 9.46 -5.18
N GLN A 103 -8.66 10.26 -4.14
CA GLN A 103 -10.02 10.50 -3.61
C GLN A 103 -10.72 11.65 -4.33
N ASN A 104 -9.95 12.67 -4.71
CA ASN A 104 -10.35 13.82 -5.52
C ASN A 104 -9.09 14.52 -6.06
N SER A 105 -9.22 15.71 -6.62
CA SER A 105 -8.09 16.47 -7.19
C SER A 105 -6.99 16.85 -6.19
N SER A 106 -7.27 16.84 -4.88
CA SER A 106 -6.36 17.31 -3.84
C SER A 106 -6.09 16.29 -2.72
N ARG A 107 -6.81 15.16 -2.72
CA ARG A 107 -6.70 14.16 -1.66
C ARG A 107 -6.39 12.79 -2.23
N THR A 108 -5.42 12.14 -1.63
CA THR A 108 -5.01 10.76 -1.91
C THR A 108 -5.12 9.93 -0.64
N GLU A 109 -5.61 8.73 -0.78
CA GLU A 109 -5.58 7.70 0.26
C GLU A 109 -4.43 6.74 -0.05
N ALA A 110 -3.60 6.47 0.94
CA ALA A 110 -2.53 5.49 0.84
C ALA A 110 -2.51 4.63 2.09
N GLN A 111 -2.37 3.33 1.93
CA GLN A 111 -2.25 2.38 3.03
C GLN A 111 -1.17 1.35 2.72
N LEU A 112 -0.22 1.17 3.64
CA LEU A 112 0.77 0.09 3.61
C LEU A 112 0.54 -0.82 4.80
N SER A 113 0.33 -2.10 4.55
CA SER A 113 0.17 -3.10 5.59
C SER A 113 1.21 -4.21 5.48
N VAL A 114 1.67 -4.69 6.64
CA VAL A 114 2.49 -5.89 6.79
C VAL A 114 1.81 -6.77 7.85
N GLY A 115 1.26 -7.87 7.43
CA GLY A 115 0.41 -8.69 8.29
C GLY A 115 -0.84 -7.93 8.74
N PHE A 116 -1.07 -7.89 10.05
CA PHE A 116 -2.20 -7.19 10.67
C PHE A 116 -1.93 -5.71 10.97
N SER A 117 -0.72 -5.24 10.76
CA SER A 117 -0.32 -3.87 11.06
C SER A 117 -0.36 -3.01 9.79
N SER A 118 -0.95 -1.82 9.88
CA SER A 118 -1.01 -0.88 8.76
C SER A 118 -0.69 0.54 9.19
N VAL A 119 -0.16 1.31 8.23
CA VAL A 119 0.09 2.74 8.32
C VAL A 119 -0.50 3.45 7.09
N GLU A 120 -0.74 4.73 7.23
CA GLU A 120 -1.26 5.59 6.15
C GLU A 120 -0.20 6.63 5.77
N PRO A 121 0.72 6.30 4.82
CA PRO A 121 1.75 7.24 4.43
C PRO A 121 1.13 8.48 3.78
N PRO A 122 1.53 9.70 4.21
CA PRO A 122 0.97 10.95 3.72
C PRO A 122 1.59 11.34 2.36
N LEU A 123 1.40 10.47 1.34
CA LEU A 123 2.11 10.59 0.06
C LEU A 123 1.83 11.91 -0.65
N GLN A 124 0.60 12.43 -0.56
CA GLN A 124 0.26 13.73 -1.15
C GLN A 124 1.06 14.87 -0.50
N GLN A 125 1.24 14.84 0.82
CA GLN A 125 2.02 15.84 1.56
C GLN A 125 3.51 15.71 1.24
N ILE A 126 4.00 14.50 1.05
CA ILE A 126 5.39 14.25 0.63
C ILE A 126 5.62 14.80 -0.78
N GLU A 127 4.74 14.50 -1.74
CA GLU A 127 4.87 14.98 -3.12
C GLU A 127 4.76 16.52 -3.24
N ASN A 128 3.96 17.14 -2.36
CA ASN A 128 3.82 18.61 -2.30
C ASN A 128 4.94 19.28 -1.49
N GLY A 129 5.87 18.51 -0.89
CA GLY A 129 6.97 19.05 -0.08
C GLY A 129 6.55 19.57 1.30
N THR A 130 5.31 19.32 1.76
CA THR A 130 4.83 19.74 3.08
C THR A 130 5.15 18.72 4.18
N GLN A 131 5.46 17.47 3.81
CA GLN A 131 5.99 16.43 4.69
C GLN A 131 7.45 16.15 4.32
N ALA A 132 8.37 16.47 5.22
CA ALA A 132 9.78 16.18 5.02
C ALA A 132 10.08 14.69 5.19
N LEU A 133 11.03 14.20 4.39
CA LEU A 133 11.66 12.90 4.53
C LEU A 133 13.05 13.06 5.15
N ALA A 134 13.50 12.06 5.90
CA ALA A 134 14.82 12.06 6.53
C ALA A 134 15.70 10.95 5.93
N PRO A 135 17.03 11.16 5.85
CA PRO A 135 17.93 10.08 5.49
C PRO A 135 17.99 9.03 6.60
N ALA A 136 18.17 7.77 6.21
CA ALA A 136 18.40 6.67 7.17
C ALA A 136 19.36 5.63 6.58
N THR A 137 20.06 4.92 7.46
CA THR A 137 21.00 3.84 7.07
C THR A 137 20.55 2.54 7.71
N PHE A 138 20.33 1.51 6.89
CA PHE A 138 19.96 0.17 7.33
C PHE A 138 20.83 -0.86 6.61
N ALA A 139 21.32 -1.86 7.35
CA ALA A 139 22.16 -2.93 6.83
C ALA A 139 23.34 -2.42 5.97
N GLY A 140 23.94 -1.26 6.31
CA GLY A 140 25.05 -0.65 5.57
C GLY A 140 24.66 0.13 4.31
N ARG A 141 23.37 0.18 3.93
CA ARG A 141 22.86 0.97 2.82
C ARG A 141 22.21 2.26 3.32
N THR A 142 22.62 3.40 2.77
CA THR A 142 22.03 4.71 3.06
C THR A 142 20.91 5.04 2.06
N TYR A 143 19.76 5.42 2.59
CA TYR A 143 18.59 5.88 1.85
C TYR A 143 18.44 7.38 2.11
N PRO A 144 18.46 8.24 1.08
CA PRO A 144 18.48 9.70 1.27
C PRO A 144 17.15 10.27 1.75
N ALA A 145 16.05 9.60 1.48
CA ALA A 145 14.71 10.09 1.72
C ALA A 145 13.79 8.94 2.18
N VAL A 146 13.61 8.81 3.48
CA VAL A 146 12.82 7.75 4.12
C VAL A 146 11.63 8.37 4.85
N TRP A 147 10.46 7.84 4.60
CA TRP A 147 9.31 8.03 5.46
C TRP A 147 9.19 6.84 6.41
N SER A 148 8.85 7.08 7.67
CA SER A 148 8.58 6.01 8.63
C SER A 148 7.46 6.38 9.57
N ASP A 149 6.68 5.37 9.96
CA ASP A 149 5.62 5.53 10.95
C ASP A 149 5.35 4.22 11.68
N SER A 150 4.60 4.35 12.78
CA SER A 150 4.15 3.24 13.62
C SER A 150 2.65 3.04 13.44
N PRO A 151 2.18 1.78 13.28
CA PRO A 151 0.75 1.49 13.20
C PRO A 151 -0.02 2.04 14.41
N SER A 152 -1.12 2.75 14.15
CA SER A 152 -1.96 3.34 15.20
C SER A 152 -2.59 2.28 16.10
N PHE A 153 -2.89 1.09 15.56
CA PHE A 153 -3.46 -0.05 16.27
C PHE A 153 -2.63 -1.31 16.00
N PRO A 154 -1.42 -1.40 16.56
CA PRO A 154 -0.67 -2.63 16.42
C PRO A 154 -1.41 -3.73 17.20
N GLY A 155 -1.64 -4.89 16.59
CA GLY A 155 -2.25 -6.06 17.22
C GLY A 155 -1.51 -6.49 18.51
N SER A 156 -1.93 -7.57 19.14
CA SER A 156 -1.24 -8.19 20.28
C SER A 156 -0.23 -9.24 19.79
N GLY A 157 0.85 -9.44 20.56
CA GLY A 157 1.87 -10.45 20.27
C GLY A 157 3.25 -9.86 19.96
N SER A 158 4.28 -10.69 20.08
CA SER A 158 5.69 -10.28 19.96
C SER A 158 6.14 -10.02 18.53
N ARG A 159 5.46 -10.62 17.53
CA ARG A 159 5.76 -10.47 16.10
C ARG A 159 4.92 -9.43 15.38
N VAL A 160 4.17 -8.65 16.14
CA VAL A 160 3.39 -7.55 15.58
C VAL A 160 4.35 -6.46 15.09
N ILE A 161 4.09 -5.95 13.90
CA ILE A 161 4.87 -4.86 13.32
C ILE A 161 4.56 -3.57 14.09
N VAL A 162 5.62 -2.91 14.55
CA VAL A 162 5.53 -1.66 15.31
C VAL A 162 6.09 -0.46 14.57
N ARG A 163 6.84 -0.67 13.48
CA ARG A 163 7.34 0.40 12.63
C ARG A 163 7.57 -0.07 11.20
N LEU A 164 7.25 0.79 10.25
CA LEU A 164 7.46 0.59 8.81
C LEU A 164 8.31 1.74 8.26
N TYR A 165 9.16 1.42 7.28
CA TYR A 165 10.04 2.39 6.61
C TYR A 165 9.89 2.25 5.10
N LEU A 166 9.58 3.35 4.43
CA LEU A 166 9.23 3.41 3.02
C LEU A 166 10.06 4.44 2.29
N THR A 167 10.49 4.12 1.06
CA THR A 167 11.06 5.07 0.12
C THR A 167 10.29 5.03 -1.19
N LYS A 168 10.34 6.11 -1.96
CA LYS A 168 9.70 6.16 -3.28
C LYS A 168 10.40 5.24 -4.28
N ALA A 169 11.72 5.16 -4.22
CA ALA A 169 12.53 4.40 -5.17
C ALA A 169 12.51 2.89 -4.93
N ASP A 170 12.50 2.48 -3.66
CA ASP A 170 12.65 1.07 -3.29
C ASP A 170 11.38 0.47 -2.66
N GLY A 171 10.36 1.28 -2.35
CA GLY A 171 9.17 0.84 -1.62
C GLY A 171 9.49 0.55 -0.15
N LEU A 172 8.90 -0.51 0.41
CA LEU A 172 9.17 -0.96 1.78
C LEU A 172 10.63 -1.43 1.88
N ILE A 173 11.42 -0.75 2.73
CA ILE A 173 12.85 -1.01 2.90
C ILE A 173 13.18 -1.67 4.24
N ARG A 174 12.32 -1.49 5.25
CA ARG A 174 12.48 -2.08 6.58
C ARG A 174 11.14 -2.16 7.29
N PHE A 175 10.99 -3.16 8.14
CA PHE A 175 9.94 -3.22 9.15
C PHE A 175 10.50 -3.80 10.47
N GLU A 176 9.89 -3.38 11.58
CA GLU A 176 10.31 -3.77 12.92
C GLU A 176 9.17 -4.44 13.67
N GLU A 177 9.47 -5.55 14.33
CA GLU A 177 8.56 -6.28 15.21
C GLU A 177 8.69 -5.81 16.66
N ARG A 178 7.63 -5.95 17.46
CA ARG A 178 7.60 -5.53 18.88
C ARG A 178 8.68 -6.19 19.72
N ASN A 179 9.12 -7.39 19.39
CA ASN A 179 10.21 -8.08 20.06
C ASN A 179 11.61 -7.49 19.76
N GLY A 180 11.69 -6.38 19.04
CA GLY A 180 12.95 -5.74 18.63
C GLY A 180 13.57 -6.33 17.37
N THR A 181 12.93 -7.32 16.74
CA THR A 181 13.42 -7.88 15.47
C THR A 181 13.23 -6.89 14.33
N ALA A 182 14.30 -6.58 13.62
CA ALA A 182 14.27 -5.76 12.43
C ALA A 182 14.50 -6.60 11.16
N TRP A 183 13.80 -6.27 10.10
CA TRP A 183 13.85 -6.91 8.80
C TRP A 183 14.25 -5.88 7.75
N ASP A 184 15.47 -5.96 7.26
CA ASP A 184 16.04 -5.03 6.29
C ASP A 184 15.97 -5.60 4.88
N ARG A 185 15.55 -4.80 3.91
CA ARG A 185 15.52 -5.17 2.50
C ARG A 185 16.93 -5.41 1.97
N LEU A 186 17.09 -6.51 1.18
CA LEU A 186 18.33 -6.90 0.48
C LEU A 186 18.42 -6.28 -0.90
#